data_1fc74e286e524a9ea05020f56b8faaf1
#
_entry.id   1fc74e286e524a9ea05020f56b8faaf1
#
_cell.length_a   1.000
_cell.length_b   1.000
_cell.length_c   1.000
_cell.angle_alpha   90.00
_cell.angle_beta   90.00
_cell.angle_gamma   90.00
#
_symmetry.space_group_name_H-M   'P 1'
#
loop_
_entity.id
_entity.type
_entity.pdbx_description
1 polymer ?
#
loop_
_entity_poly.entity_id
_entity_poly.type
_entity_poly.pdbx_seq_one_letter_code
_entity_poly.pdbx_strand_id
1 'polypeptide(L)'
;RLAEVAAVIGRPFSVGLLVSATGTDEHKLVDHVDELWRHRIIRDQGLTYDFSHDKLRAVALEMVSPARRRQLHRAVAEAIAVERHKDIATASPQLAAHYDQAGMVEPAIDAYRVAGGQAVAVSALEEAVTMFRRALALLADLPPSPDRDALELDIRIAFGSPLVALE
;
A
#
# COMPACT_ATOMS: atom_id res chain seq x y z
N ARG A 1 12.99 8.79 12.87
CA ARG A 1 11.53 8.95 12.63
C ARG A 1 11.19 9.05 11.14
N LEU A 2 11.86 9.94 10.36
CA LEU A 2 11.56 10.05 8.92
C LEU A 2 11.89 8.74 8.16
N ALA A 3 13.03 8.11 8.46
CA ALA A 3 13.40 6.82 7.88
C ALA A 3 12.36 5.70 8.16
N GLU A 4 11.70 5.73 9.32
CA GLU A 4 10.63 4.79 9.67
C GLU A 4 9.41 4.98 8.74
N VAL A 5 8.99 6.24 8.52
CA VAL A 5 7.88 6.55 7.61
C VAL A 5 8.23 6.15 6.18
N ALA A 6 9.41 6.54 5.70
CA ALA A 6 9.91 6.16 4.39
C ALA A 6 9.97 4.62 4.21
N ALA A 7 10.41 3.91 5.26
CA ALA A 7 10.47 2.45 5.23
C ALA A 7 9.08 1.79 5.16
N VAL A 8 8.07 2.39 5.78
CA VAL A 8 6.66 1.95 5.73
C VAL A 8 6.04 2.26 4.38
N ILE A 9 6.28 3.45 3.79
CA ILE A 9 5.78 3.78 2.44
C ILE A 9 6.22 2.73 1.42
N GLY A 10 7.46 2.30 1.52
CA GLY A 10 8.01 1.32 0.59
C GLY A 10 9.01 1.93 -0.38
N ARG A 11 9.09 1.39 -1.59
CA ARG A 11 10.12 1.75 -2.57
C ARG A 11 9.53 1.93 -3.97
N PRO A 12 9.80 3.02 -4.67
CA PRO A 12 10.39 4.29 -4.22
C PRO A 12 9.37 5.18 -3.49
N PHE A 13 9.82 6.27 -2.86
CA PHE A 13 8.95 7.25 -2.19
C PHE A 13 9.27 8.68 -2.61
N SER A 14 8.25 9.56 -2.63
CA SER A 14 8.38 10.99 -2.93
C SER A 14 8.40 11.84 -1.65
N VAL A 15 8.95 13.06 -1.75
CA VAL A 15 8.88 14.05 -0.66
C VAL A 15 7.42 14.43 -0.40
N GLY A 16 6.61 14.61 -1.45
CA GLY A 16 5.18 14.93 -1.32
C GLY A 16 4.42 13.90 -0.50
N LEU A 17 4.64 12.61 -0.77
CA LEU A 17 4.01 11.54 0.00
C LEU A 17 4.47 11.50 1.46
N LEU A 18 5.75 11.80 1.72
CA LEU A 18 6.26 11.94 3.08
C LEU A 18 5.60 13.11 3.82
N VAL A 19 5.45 14.27 3.16
CA VAL A 19 4.74 15.44 3.71
C VAL A 19 3.29 15.07 4.04
N SER A 20 2.58 14.49 3.08
CA SER A 20 1.18 14.11 3.23
C SER A 20 0.97 13.08 4.36
N ALA A 21 1.85 12.06 4.43
CA ALA A 21 1.75 11.01 5.44
C ALA A 21 2.17 11.45 6.85
N THR A 22 3.04 12.47 6.97
CA THR A 22 3.54 12.95 8.28
C THR A 22 2.82 14.18 8.79
N GLY A 23 2.18 14.95 7.90
CA GLY A 23 1.67 16.28 8.20
C GLY A 23 2.76 17.29 8.58
N THR A 24 4.01 16.99 8.27
CA THR A 24 5.17 17.84 8.58
C THR A 24 5.32 18.94 7.53
N ASP A 25 5.73 20.12 7.94
CA ASP A 25 6.08 21.19 7.03
C ASP A 25 7.17 20.75 6.04
N GLU A 26 6.97 21.08 4.75
CA GLU A 26 7.81 20.61 3.66
C GLU A 26 9.29 21.03 3.84
N HIS A 27 9.56 22.27 4.27
CA HIS A 27 10.93 22.75 4.45
C HIS A 27 11.68 21.95 5.52
N LYS A 28 11.01 21.69 6.65
CA LYS A 28 11.60 20.86 7.71
C LYS A 28 11.81 19.42 7.27
N LEU A 29 10.92 18.93 6.43
CA LEU A 29 11.01 17.57 5.93
C LEU A 29 12.16 17.42 4.94
N VAL A 30 12.37 18.41 4.06
CA VAL A 30 13.52 18.45 3.13
C VAL A 30 14.84 18.43 3.89
N ASP A 31 14.98 19.20 4.98
CA ASP A 31 16.19 19.17 5.83
C ASP A 31 16.50 17.75 6.35
N HIS A 32 15.46 17.02 6.77
CA HIS A 32 15.63 15.63 7.24
C HIS A 32 15.94 14.66 6.09
N VAL A 33 15.36 14.88 4.90
CA VAL A 33 15.68 14.07 3.70
C VAL A 33 17.13 14.28 3.31
N ASP A 34 17.61 15.52 3.32
CA ASP A 34 19.00 15.88 3.05
C ASP A 34 19.96 15.22 4.05
N GLU A 35 19.59 15.17 5.33
CA GLU A 35 20.38 14.47 6.35
C GLU A 35 20.49 12.97 6.02
N LEU A 36 19.37 12.31 5.70
CA LEU A 36 19.37 10.89 5.31
C LEU A 36 20.20 10.65 4.04
N TRP A 37 20.14 11.56 3.09
CA TRP A 37 20.91 11.50 1.85
C TRP A 37 22.42 11.68 2.11
N ARG A 38 22.83 12.69 2.91
CA ARG A 38 24.24 12.92 3.29
C ARG A 38 24.83 11.70 4.00
N HIS A 39 24.05 11.01 4.83
CA HIS A 39 24.45 9.77 5.50
C HIS A 39 24.36 8.52 4.61
N ARG A 40 24.01 8.68 3.33
CA ARG A 40 23.86 7.58 2.36
C ARG A 40 22.85 6.52 2.80
N ILE A 41 21.89 6.89 3.64
CA ILE A 41 20.78 6.01 4.03
C ILE A 41 19.80 5.88 2.88
N ILE A 42 19.56 6.98 2.17
CA ILE A 42 18.74 7.04 0.96
C ILE A 42 19.56 7.55 -0.22
N ARG A 43 19.10 7.24 -1.44
CA ARG A 43 19.63 7.70 -2.72
C ARG A 43 18.55 8.40 -3.52
N ASP A 44 18.94 9.40 -4.27
CA ASP A 44 18.09 10.11 -5.22
C ASP A 44 17.84 9.26 -6.47
N GLN A 45 16.61 9.28 -6.97
CA GLN A 45 16.16 8.65 -8.22
C GLN A 45 15.42 9.68 -9.11
N GLY A 46 15.75 10.95 -9.00
CA GLY A 46 15.13 12.06 -9.71
C GLY A 46 13.95 12.66 -8.94
N LEU A 47 12.72 12.21 -9.22
CA LEU A 47 11.51 12.70 -8.52
C LEU A 47 11.19 11.92 -7.23
N THR A 48 11.93 10.86 -6.98
CA THR A 48 11.73 9.97 -5.82
C THR A 48 13.05 9.63 -5.15
N TYR A 49 12.94 9.11 -3.95
CA TYR A 49 14.05 8.60 -3.16
C TYR A 49 13.86 7.11 -2.89
N ASP A 50 14.96 6.41 -2.66
CA ASP A 50 14.96 5.01 -2.27
C ASP A 50 16.01 4.75 -1.21
N PHE A 51 15.86 3.70 -0.41
CA PHE A 51 16.93 3.25 0.49
C PHE A 51 18.13 2.79 -0.31
N SER A 52 19.33 3.18 0.14
CA SER A 52 20.58 2.77 -0.52
C SER A 52 20.79 1.25 -0.46
N HIS A 53 20.31 0.62 0.61
CA HIS A 53 20.38 -0.83 0.81
C HIS A 53 19.11 -1.36 1.49
N ASP A 54 18.67 -2.56 1.11
CA ASP A 54 17.49 -3.23 1.69
C ASP A 54 17.61 -3.43 3.21
N LYS A 55 18.83 -3.69 3.70
CA LYS A 55 19.09 -3.83 5.12
C LYS A 55 18.79 -2.55 5.92
N LEU A 56 19.06 -1.37 5.37
CA LEU A 56 18.74 -0.10 6.04
C LEU A 56 17.23 0.07 6.19
N ARG A 57 16.47 -0.27 5.15
CA ARG A 57 15.01 -0.27 5.21
C ARG A 57 14.50 -1.27 6.24
N ALA A 58 15.03 -2.50 6.23
CA ALA A 58 14.64 -3.54 7.18
C ALA A 58 14.87 -3.09 8.63
N VAL A 59 16.04 -2.56 8.94
CA VAL A 59 16.35 -2.01 10.28
C VAL A 59 15.39 -0.88 10.64
N ALA A 60 15.12 0.05 9.73
CA ALA A 60 14.17 1.14 9.99
C ALA A 60 12.76 0.61 10.31
N LEU A 61 12.31 -0.47 9.63
CA LEU A 61 11.04 -1.13 9.91
C LEU A 61 11.02 -1.88 11.25
N GLU A 62 12.12 -2.52 11.63
CA GLU A 62 12.24 -3.23 12.90
C GLU A 62 12.17 -2.29 14.10
N MET A 63 12.64 -1.05 13.94
CA MET A 63 12.56 -0.03 14.99
C MET A 63 11.13 0.47 15.24
N VAL A 64 10.18 0.18 14.35
CA VAL A 64 8.78 0.62 14.48
C VAL A 64 7.98 -0.41 15.25
N SER A 65 7.41 0.00 16.39
CA SER A 65 6.52 -0.87 17.17
C SER A 65 5.29 -1.28 16.34
N PRO A 66 4.66 -2.45 16.62
CA PRO A 66 3.48 -2.90 15.87
C PRO A 66 2.33 -1.89 15.87
N ALA A 67 2.07 -1.21 16.99
CA ALA A 67 1.03 -0.19 17.07
C ALA A 67 1.37 1.03 16.19
N ARG A 68 2.61 1.50 16.25
CA ARG A 68 3.08 2.61 15.42
C ARG A 68 3.08 2.25 13.94
N ARG A 69 3.45 1.03 13.60
CA ARG A 69 3.43 0.54 12.21
C ARG A 69 2.02 0.61 11.62
N ARG A 70 1.00 0.14 12.34
CA ARG A 70 -0.41 0.27 11.90
C ARG A 70 -0.81 1.72 11.68
N GLN A 71 -0.44 2.64 12.59
CA GLN A 71 -0.73 4.06 12.42
C GLN A 71 -0.05 4.64 11.17
N LEU A 72 1.21 4.29 10.92
CA LEU A 72 1.95 4.76 9.75
C LEU A 72 1.35 4.21 8.45
N HIS A 73 0.98 2.92 8.41
CA HIS A 73 0.30 2.36 7.24
C HIS A 73 -1.03 3.07 6.95
N ARG A 74 -1.82 3.39 7.99
CA ARG A 74 -3.04 4.19 7.83
C ARG A 74 -2.74 5.56 7.23
N ALA A 75 -1.82 6.31 7.82
CA ALA A 75 -1.47 7.65 7.35
C ALA A 75 -0.95 7.64 5.90
N VAL A 76 -0.16 6.63 5.53
CA VAL A 76 0.33 6.44 4.16
C VAL A 76 -0.82 6.11 3.21
N ALA A 77 -1.74 5.23 3.58
CA ALA A 77 -2.90 4.92 2.75
C ALA A 77 -3.77 6.16 2.49
N GLU A 78 -4.07 6.92 3.55
CA GLU A 78 -4.83 8.17 3.45
C GLU A 78 -4.12 9.20 2.55
N ALA A 79 -2.80 9.35 2.67
CA ALA A 79 -2.00 10.23 1.82
C ALA A 79 -2.04 9.81 0.34
N ILE A 80 -1.87 8.52 0.05
CA ILE A 80 -1.95 7.97 -1.32
C ILE A 80 -3.34 8.19 -1.89
N ALA A 81 -4.39 7.94 -1.12
CA ALA A 81 -5.78 8.13 -1.58
C ALA A 81 -6.07 9.59 -1.97
N VAL A 82 -5.52 10.55 -1.22
CA VAL A 82 -5.64 11.98 -1.54
C VAL A 82 -4.83 12.36 -2.78
N GLU A 83 -3.55 11.95 -2.85
CA GLU A 83 -2.67 12.27 -3.99
C GLU A 83 -3.17 11.64 -5.30
N ARG A 84 -3.71 10.44 -5.23
CA ARG A 84 -4.14 9.64 -6.38
C ARG A 84 -5.65 9.62 -6.59
N HIS A 85 -6.40 10.56 -6.01
CA HIS A 85 -7.87 10.57 -6.10
C HIS A 85 -8.42 10.53 -7.55
N LYS A 86 -7.67 11.05 -8.53
CA LYS A 86 -8.04 11.01 -9.97
C LYS A 86 -7.65 9.70 -10.67
N ASP A 87 -6.77 8.91 -10.07
CA ASP A 87 -6.24 7.67 -10.63
C ASP A 87 -6.05 6.63 -9.51
N ILE A 88 -7.06 6.55 -8.65
CA ILE A 88 -7.05 5.69 -7.46
C ILE A 88 -6.93 4.21 -7.84
N ALA A 89 -7.43 3.89 -9.01
CA ALA A 89 -7.38 2.54 -9.51
C ALA A 89 -5.93 2.08 -9.70
N THR A 90 -5.06 2.86 -10.34
CA THR A 90 -3.63 2.54 -10.51
C THR A 90 -2.88 2.42 -9.18
N ALA A 91 -3.33 3.12 -8.15
CA ALA A 91 -2.76 3.05 -6.80
C ALA A 91 -3.35 1.89 -5.95
N SER A 92 -4.39 1.21 -6.45
CA SER A 92 -5.13 0.20 -5.66
C SER A 92 -4.27 -0.92 -5.08
N PRO A 93 -3.25 -1.49 -5.77
CA PRO A 93 -2.40 -2.51 -5.16
C PRO A 93 -1.63 -2.00 -3.95
N GLN A 94 -1.10 -0.77 -4.03
CA GLN A 94 -0.38 -0.14 -2.93
C GLN A 94 -1.32 0.22 -1.78
N LEU A 95 -2.50 0.79 -2.09
CA LEU A 95 -3.53 1.10 -1.12
C LEU A 95 -4.00 -0.15 -0.37
N ALA A 96 -4.28 -1.24 -1.10
CA ALA A 96 -4.70 -2.51 -0.52
C ALA A 96 -3.72 -3.01 0.54
N ALA A 97 -2.43 -3.03 0.20
CA ALA A 97 -1.37 -3.46 1.11
C ALA A 97 -1.30 -2.57 2.37
N HIS A 98 -1.41 -1.25 2.22
CA HIS A 98 -1.37 -0.32 3.36
C HIS A 98 -2.62 -0.41 4.23
N TYR A 99 -3.83 -0.50 3.66
CA TYR A 99 -5.07 -0.69 4.41
C TYR A 99 -5.05 -2.01 5.19
N ASP A 100 -4.58 -3.09 4.57
CA ASP A 100 -4.46 -4.40 5.21
C ASP A 100 -3.49 -4.35 6.40
N GLN A 101 -2.30 -3.80 6.21
CA GLN A 101 -1.31 -3.61 7.28
C GLN A 101 -1.77 -2.64 8.39
N ALA A 102 -2.67 -1.72 8.07
CA ALA A 102 -3.29 -0.83 9.04
C ALA A 102 -4.42 -1.49 9.83
N GLY A 103 -4.91 -2.67 9.40
CA GLY A 103 -6.07 -3.34 9.94
C GLY A 103 -7.40 -2.68 9.53
N MET A 104 -7.41 -1.96 8.42
CA MET A 104 -8.61 -1.34 7.83
C MET A 104 -9.25 -2.32 6.84
N VAL A 105 -10.00 -3.28 7.38
CA VAL A 105 -10.44 -4.47 6.64
C VAL A 105 -11.31 -4.12 5.42
N GLU A 106 -12.37 -3.33 5.60
CA GLU A 106 -13.29 -3.00 4.51
C GLU A 106 -12.60 -2.21 3.38
N PRO A 107 -11.84 -1.11 3.64
CA PRO A 107 -11.06 -0.43 2.61
C PRO A 107 -10.02 -1.34 1.93
N ALA A 108 -9.44 -2.29 2.65
CA ALA A 108 -8.49 -3.24 2.08
C ALA A 108 -9.17 -4.18 1.08
N ILE A 109 -10.34 -4.73 1.43
CA ILE A 109 -11.12 -5.59 0.53
C ILE A 109 -11.45 -4.87 -0.77
N ASP A 110 -11.97 -3.64 -0.68
CA ASP A 110 -12.32 -2.85 -1.86
C ASP A 110 -11.09 -2.55 -2.73
N ALA A 111 -9.98 -2.16 -2.12
CA ALA A 111 -8.74 -1.88 -2.84
C ALA A 111 -8.17 -3.15 -3.51
N TYR A 112 -8.18 -4.31 -2.84
CA TYR A 112 -7.77 -5.58 -3.42
C TYR A 112 -8.67 -6.03 -4.58
N ARG A 113 -9.99 -5.83 -4.45
CA ARG A 113 -10.96 -6.12 -5.52
C ARG A 113 -10.67 -5.26 -6.77
N VAL A 114 -10.46 -3.96 -6.60
CA VAL A 114 -10.13 -3.05 -7.70
C VAL A 114 -8.78 -3.42 -8.32
N ALA A 115 -7.76 -3.68 -7.50
CA ALA A 115 -6.43 -4.10 -7.98
C ALA A 115 -6.49 -5.40 -8.78
N GLY A 116 -7.26 -6.39 -8.30
CA GLY A 116 -7.47 -7.65 -9.02
C GLY A 116 -8.14 -7.47 -10.37
N GLY A 117 -9.17 -6.63 -10.44
CA GLY A 117 -9.85 -6.30 -11.70
C GLY A 117 -8.93 -5.61 -12.71
N GLN A 118 -8.05 -4.73 -12.24
CA GLN A 118 -7.04 -4.09 -13.10
C GLN A 118 -5.98 -5.07 -13.59
N ALA A 119 -5.50 -5.94 -12.72
CA ALA A 119 -4.55 -6.97 -13.09
C ALA A 119 -5.13 -7.88 -14.21
N VAL A 120 -6.42 -8.24 -14.11
CA VAL A 120 -7.12 -8.96 -15.20
C VAL A 120 -7.12 -8.15 -16.49
N ALA A 121 -7.44 -6.86 -16.42
CA ALA A 121 -7.52 -5.99 -17.61
C ALA A 121 -6.20 -5.87 -18.37
N VAL A 122 -5.07 -6.03 -17.68
CA VAL A 122 -3.73 -6.02 -18.29
C VAL A 122 -3.11 -7.41 -18.44
N SER A 123 -3.92 -8.46 -18.27
CA SER A 123 -3.51 -9.87 -18.35
C SER A 123 -2.42 -10.30 -17.35
N ALA A 124 -2.29 -9.58 -16.23
CA ALA A 124 -1.44 -9.96 -15.10
C ALA A 124 -2.19 -10.94 -14.18
N LEU A 125 -2.40 -12.16 -14.67
CA LEU A 125 -3.36 -13.11 -14.06
C LEU A 125 -2.90 -13.63 -12.70
N GLU A 126 -1.61 -13.84 -12.48
CA GLU A 126 -1.06 -14.27 -11.18
C GLU A 126 -1.27 -13.23 -10.10
N GLU A 127 -1.04 -11.96 -10.44
CA GLU A 127 -1.32 -10.82 -9.56
C GLU A 127 -2.82 -10.72 -9.26
N ALA A 128 -3.68 -10.88 -10.27
CA ALA A 128 -5.13 -10.87 -10.09
C ALA A 128 -5.57 -11.96 -9.10
N VAL A 129 -5.08 -13.18 -9.27
CA VAL A 129 -5.34 -14.30 -8.36
C VAL A 129 -4.90 -13.98 -6.93
N THR A 130 -3.73 -13.39 -6.77
CA THR A 130 -3.19 -13.00 -5.45
C THR A 130 -4.07 -11.95 -4.78
N MET A 131 -4.50 -10.92 -5.53
CA MET A 131 -5.35 -9.84 -5.01
C MET A 131 -6.74 -10.37 -4.61
N PHE A 132 -7.40 -11.14 -5.46
CA PHE A 132 -8.72 -11.69 -5.16
C PHE A 132 -8.69 -12.67 -3.99
N ARG A 133 -7.66 -13.54 -3.89
CA ARG A 133 -7.50 -14.44 -2.74
C ARG A 133 -7.37 -13.66 -1.43
N ARG A 134 -6.62 -12.57 -1.44
CA ARG A 134 -6.47 -11.75 -0.23
C ARG A 134 -7.77 -11.05 0.14
N ALA A 135 -8.50 -10.50 -0.83
CA ALA A 135 -9.81 -9.90 -0.62
C ALA A 135 -10.80 -10.90 0.01
N LEU A 136 -10.88 -12.12 -0.54
CA LEU A 136 -11.75 -13.19 -0.02
C LEU A 136 -11.34 -13.63 1.40
N ALA A 137 -10.05 -13.71 1.69
CA ALA A 137 -9.57 -14.05 3.01
C ALA A 137 -9.98 -13.00 4.07
N LEU A 138 -9.82 -11.71 3.75
CA LEU A 138 -10.26 -10.63 4.64
C LEU A 138 -11.79 -10.62 4.81
N LEU A 139 -12.52 -10.89 3.75
CA LEU A 139 -13.99 -10.93 3.76
C LEU A 139 -14.52 -12.07 4.64
N ALA A 140 -13.80 -13.19 4.72
CA ALA A 140 -14.17 -14.32 5.55
C ALA A 140 -14.12 -14.00 7.05
N ASP A 141 -13.30 -13.03 7.46
CA ASP A 141 -13.19 -12.58 8.86
C ASP A 141 -14.33 -11.61 9.28
N LEU A 142 -15.13 -11.13 8.31
CA LEU A 142 -16.26 -10.24 8.61
C LEU A 142 -17.51 -11.05 9.00
N PRO A 143 -18.37 -10.48 9.89
CA PRO A 143 -19.61 -11.12 10.25
C PRO A 143 -20.52 -11.33 9.03
N PRO A 144 -21.29 -12.43 8.99
CA PRO A 144 -22.22 -12.68 7.88
C PRO A 144 -23.26 -11.56 7.75
N SER A 145 -23.44 -11.07 6.51
CA SER A 145 -24.48 -10.10 6.15
C SER A 145 -24.82 -10.22 4.66
N PRO A 146 -26.03 -9.78 4.23
CA PRO A 146 -26.39 -9.78 2.81
C PRO A 146 -25.39 -9.01 1.95
N ASP A 147 -24.86 -7.86 2.43
CA ASP A 147 -23.89 -7.03 1.70
C ASP A 147 -22.55 -7.76 1.57
N ARG A 148 -22.08 -8.42 2.65
CA ARG A 148 -20.89 -9.25 2.62
C ARG A 148 -21.03 -10.39 1.60
N ASP A 149 -22.17 -11.08 1.61
CA ASP A 149 -22.41 -12.23 0.72
C ASP A 149 -22.51 -11.79 -0.76
N ALA A 150 -23.10 -10.62 -1.02
CA ALA A 150 -23.13 -10.03 -2.35
C ALA A 150 -21.71 -9.67 -2.82
N LEU A 151 -20.90 -9.05 -1.97
CA LEU A 151 -19.51 -8.70 -2.27
C LEU A 151 -18.64 -9.95 -2.50
N GLU A 152 -18.86 -11.01 -1.71
CA GLU A 152 -18.18 -12.29 -1.90
C GLU A 152 -18.49 -12.87 -3.29
N LEU A 153 -19.76 -12.85 -3.69
CA LEU A 153 -20.19 -13.34 -5.00
C LEU A 153 -19.53 -12.54 -6.14
N ASP A 154 -19.52 -11.21 -6.05
CA ASP A 154 -18.89 -10.34 -7.04
C ASP A 154 -17.39 -10.64 -7.20
N ILE A 155 -16.68 -10.79 -6.08
CA ILE A 155 -15.25 -11.11 -6.09
C ILE A 155 -15.02 -12.52 -6.69
N ARG A 156 -15.83 -13.51 -6.33
CA ARG A 156 -15.71 -14.88 -6.87
C ARG A 156 -15.98 -14.94 -8.37
N ILE A 157 -16.94 -14.18 -8.88
CA ILE A 157 -17.21 -14.07 -10.32
C ILE A 157 -15.99 -13.46 -11.03
N ALA A 158 -15.45 -12.36 -10.54
CA ALA A 158 -14.26 -11.72 -11.11
C ALA A 158 -13.02 -12.62 -11.04
N PHE A 159 -12.91 -13.43 -9.99
CA PHE A 159 -11.81 -14.35 -9.76
C PHE A 159 -11.85 -15.59 -10.69
N GLY A 160 -13.03 -16.03 -11.11
CA GLY A 160 -13.18 -17.24 -11.92
C GLY A 160 -12.41 -17.20 -13.24
N SER A 161 -12.43 -16.07 -13.94
CA SER A 161 -11.73 -15.92 -15.22
C SER A 161 -10.20 -16.09 -15.13
N PRO A 162 -9.47 -15.36 -14.24
CA PRO A 162 -8.03 -15.56 -14.13
C PRO A 162 -7.64 -16.92 -13.57
N LEU A 163 -8.47 -17.54 -12.74
CA LEU A 163 -8.18 -18.86 -12.18
C LEU A 163 -8.20 -19.94 -13.27
N VAL A 164 -9.22 -19.95 -14.11
CA VAL A 164 -9.34 -20.91 -15.23
C VAL A 164 -8.24 -20.73 -16.28
N ALA A 165 -7.76 -19.50 -16.47
CA ALA A 165 -6.72 -19.23 -17.46
C ALA A 165 -5.29 -19.65 -17.01
N LEU A 166 -5.11 -19.96 -15.74
CA LEU A 166 -3.83 -20.41 -15.16
C LEU A 166 -3.77 -21.94 -14.94
N GLU A 167 -4.89 -22.66 -15.13
CA GLU A 167 -4.95 -24.14 -15.11
C GLU A 167 -4.59 -24.73 -16.49
#